data_e6974fd94dcbc2d3f16df48703e9c436
#
_entry.id   e6974fd94dcbc2d3f16df48703e9c436
#
_cell.length_a   1.000
_cell.length_b   1.000
_cell.length_c   1.000
_cell.angle_alpha   90.00
_cell.angle_beta   90.00
_cell.angle_gamma   90.00
#
_symmetry.space_group_name_H-M   'P 1'
#
loop_
_entity.id
_entity.type
_entity.pdbx_description
1 polymer ?
#
loop_
_entity_poly.entity_id
_entity_poly.type
_entity_poly.pdbx_seq_one_letter_code
_entity_poly.pdbx_strand_id
1 'polypeptide(L)'
;MYRSVWPLLLAVMLPLSGCAAGQENTLRKTEQKEMNEQPSPISGEARTHMDNTENVIYLAGGCFWGMEQLMQSIPGVLDAESGYANGTCEADADYKTVCKGETGFRETVRVEYDPEQVSLDALLLAYFYVIDPTVQNRQGNDRGSQYQTGVYYTNDKARETVERIADIERGRSEKFFVEIGPLRNYYPAEEYHQNYLEKNPNGYCHIPRAEMELFSRLRIDPGDYRKPAAETIRDKLTAEQYRVTQESGTERAFTGELWDKFEKGIYVDIVTGEPLFSSTDKFESGCGWPAFTKPIEGPAVVEREDLSHGMRRTEVRSRAGDSHLGHVFTGDPESPNGVRYCINSAALRFVPYARMESEGYGYLLNLFEG
;
A
#
# COMPACT_ATOMS: atom_id res chain seq x y z
N MET A 1 9.97 7.53 -7.44
CA MET A 1 8.93 7.71 -8.47
C MET A 1 8.12 6.42 -8.52
N TYR A 2 7.03 6.37 -7.80
CA TYR A 2 6.08 5.27 -7.89
C TYR A 2 5.31 5.40 -9.20
N ARG A 3 5.60 4.57 -10.17
CA ARG A 3 4.72 4.28 -11.30
C ARG A 3 4.87 2.82 -11.66
N SER A 4 3.83 2.06 -11.38
CA SER A 4 3.60 0.77 -12.01
C SER A 4 3.68 0.94 -13.53
N VAL A 5 4.57 0.20 -14.15
CA VAL A 5 4.71 0.16 -15.61
C VAL A 5 3.67 -0.81 -16.14
N TRP A 6 2.54 -0.29 -16.60
CA TRP A 6 1.60 -1.04 -17.42
C TRP A 6 2.13 -1.19 -18.84
N PRO A 7 1.89 -2.32 -19.53
CA PRO A 7 2.40 -2.56 -20.86
C PRO A 7 1.77 -1.61 -21.87
N LEU A 8 2.61 -0.96 -22.70
CA LEU A 8 2.20 -0.22 -23.89
C LEU A 8 1.58 -1.20 -24.90
N LEU A 9 0.26 -1.19 -25.03
CA LEU A 9 -0.43 -1.65 -26.22
C LEU A 9 -0.27 -0.58 -27.30
N LEU A 10 0.48 -0.90 -28.33
CA LEU A 10 0.58 -0.13 -29.55
C LEU A 10 -0.78 -0.14 -30.27
N ALA A 11 -1.54 0.94 -30.15
CA ALA A 11 -2.72 1.18 -30.98
C ALA A 11 -2.39 2.28 -32.01
N VAL A 12 -2.60 1.91 -33.25
CA VAL A 12 -2.46 2.70 -34.48
C VAL A 12 -3.24 4.01 -34.35
N MET A 13 -2.56 5.13 -34.62
CA MET A 13 -3.16 6.47 -34.77
C MET A 13 -4.07 6.57 -35.98
N LEU A 14 -5.29 7.01 -35.76
CA LEU A 14 -6.07 7.79 -36.74
C LEU A 14 -6.54 9.07 -36.02
N PRO A 15 -6.45 10.24 -36.67
CA PRO A 15 -6.78 11.51 -36.06
C PRO A 15 -8.28 11.77 -36.12
N LEU A 16 -8.95 11.92 -35.01
CA LEU A 16 -10.25 12.58 -34.92
C LEU A 16 -10.16 13.74 -33.96
N SER A 17 -10.21 14.91 -34.51
CA SER A 17 -10.37 16.19 -33.82
C SER A 17 -11.70 16.27 -33.10
N GLY A 18 -11.71 16.82 -31.88
CA GLY A 18 -12.89 17.48 -31.35
C GLY A 18 -13.31 17.12 -29.94
N CYS A 19 -13.08 18.04 -29.00
CA CYS A 19 -13.85 18.34 -27.82
C CYS A 19 -14.25 17.19 -26.86
N ALA A 20 -13.38 16.83 -25.92
CA ALA A 20 -13.77 16.07 -24.73
C ALA A 20 -13.57 16.84 -23.39
N ALA A 21 -12.96 18.02 -23.40
CA ALA A 21 -12.75 18.82 -22.20
C ALA A 21 -14.00 19.49 -21.59
N GLY A 22 -15.13 19.43 -22.29
CA GLY A 22 -16.38 20.09 -21.87
C GLY A 22 -17.32 19.22 -21.02
N GLN A 23 -17.22 17.89 -21.12
CA GLN A 23 -18.19 17.00 -20.45
C GLN A 23 -17.82 16.65 -18.99
N GLU A 24 -16.55 16.42 -18.69
CA GLU A 24 -16.13 16.15 -17.29
C GLU A 24 -16.35 17.35 -16.37
N ASN A 25 -16.14 18.56 -16.89
CA ASN A 25 -16.39 19.79 -16.14
C ASN A 25 -17.88 20.07 -15.91
N THR A 26 -18.74 19.49 -16.74
CA THR A 26 -20.21 19.62 -16.63
C THR A 26 -20.78 18.66 -15.59
N LEU A 27 -20.29 17.41 -15.53
CA LEU A 27 -20.69 16.45 -14.51
C LEU A 27 -20.28 16.91 -13.11
N ARG A 28 -19.05 17.39 -12.94
CA ARG A 28 -18.57 17.93 -11.66
C ARG A 28 -19.37 19.16 -11.20
N LYS A 29 -19.82 20.01 -12.11
CA LYS A 29 -20.69 21.16 -11.80
C LYS A 29 -22.13 20.74 -11.48
N THR A 30 -22.60 19.62 -12.04
CA THR A 30 -23.95 19.11 -11.78
C THR A 30 -24.00 18.43 -10.41
N GLU A 31 -23.00 17.63 -10.07
CA GLU A 31 -22.88 16.99 -8.74
C GLU A 31 -22.69 18.03 -7.63
N GLN A 32 -21.89 19.08 -7.85
CA GLN A 32 -21.77 20.20 -6.90
C GLN A 32 -23.06 21.03 -6.80
N LYS A 33 -23.91 21.03 -7.83
CA LYS A 33 -25.19 21.79 -7.81
C LYS A 33 -26.27 21.00 -7.05
N GLU A 34 -26.29 19.69 -7.14
CA GLU A 34 -27.23 18.84 -6.39
C GLU A 34 -26.85 18.75 -4.89
N MET A 35 -25.55 18.81 -4.55
CA MET A 35 -25.10 18.85 -3.15
C MET A 35 -25.34 20.21 -2.45
N ASN A 36 -25.77 21.26 -3.18
CA ASN A 36 -26.04 22.57 -2.62
C ASN A 36 -27.51 22.77 -2.22
N GLU A 37 -28.40 21.81 -2.39
CA GLU A 37 -29.75 21.87 -1.83
C GLU A 37 -29.72 21.37 -0.38
N GLN A 38 -29.82 22.32 0.54
CA GLN A 38 -29.73 22.14 1.99
C GLN A 38 -30.86 21.25 2.56
N PRO A 39 -30.53 20.31 3.44
CA PRO A 39 -31.32 20.05 4.64
C PRO A 39 -30.90 20.99 5.76
N SER A 40 -31.88 21.44 6.54
CA SER A 40 -31.72 22.31 7.70
C SER A 40 -30.68 21.83 8.69
N PRO A 41 -30.00 22.70 9.46
CA PRO A 41 -28.99 22.30 10.40
C PRO A 41 -29.60 21.42 11.48
N ILE A 42 -29.28 20.14 11.43
CA ILE A 42 -29.47 19.23 12.57
C ILE A 42 -28.36 19.60 13.53
N SER A 43 -28.69 20.04 14.72
CA SER A 43 -27.78 20.23 15.84
C SER A 43 -27.15 18.87 16.19
N GLY A 44 -26.06 18.54 15.52
CA GLY A 44 -25.20 17.43 15.89
C GLY A 44 -24.45 17.84 17.15
N GLU A 45 -24.75 17.19 18.28
CA GLU A 45 -23.89 17.25 19.45
C GLU A 45 -22.49 16.82 19.01
N ALA A 46 -21.51 17.69 19.22
CA ALA A 46 -20.10 17.38 19.02
C ALA A 46 -19.77 16.14 19.81
N ARG A 47 -19.72 14.99 19.14
CA ARG A 47 -19.18 13.78 19.73
C ARG A 47 -17.66 13.96 19.79
N THR A 48 -17.17 14.50 20.88
CA THR A 48 -15.79 14.31 21.30
C THR A 48 -15.65 12.80 21.64
N HIS A 49 -15.47 11.98 20.62
CA HIS A 49 -15.15 10.58 20.77
C HIS A 49 -13.72 10.46 21.34
N MET A 50 -13.60 10.68 22.64
CA MET A 50 -12.43 10.31 23.42
C MET A 50 -12.62 8.94 24.10
N ASP A 51 -13.60 8.15 23.67
CA ASP A 51 -13.87 6.83 24.24
C ASP A 51 -13.22 5.73 23.38
N ASN A 52 -12.22 5.08 23.96
CA ASN A 52 -11.46 3.93 23.47
C ASN A 52 -10.70 4.19 22.14
N THR A 53 -9.66 5.03 22.22
CA THR A 53 -8.78 5.36 21.08
C THR A 53 -7.60 4.39 20.93
N GLU A 54 -7.61 3.23 21.60
CA GLU A 54 -6.45 2.34 21.63
C GLU A 54 -6.15 1.77 20.23
N ASN A 55 -7.21 1.42 19.47
CA ASN A 55 -7.09 0.83 18.14
C ASN A 55 -7.76 1.71 17.08
N VAL A 56 -7.45 3.00 17.10
CA VAL A 56 -7.95 3.99 16.15
C VAL A 56 -6.77 4.73 15.52
N ILE A 57 -6.82 4.89 14.20
CA ILE A 57 -5.87 5.68 13.41
C ILE A 57 -6.63 6.64 12.49
N TYR A 58 -6.04 7.78 12.17
CA TYR A 58 -6.62 8.80 11.31
C TYR A 58 -5.77 9.00 10.07
N LEU A 59 -6.36 8.77 8.90
CA LEU A 59 -5.67 8.68 7.61
C LEU A 59 -6.20 9.74 6.64
N ALA A 60 -5.39 10.75 6.37
CA ALA A 60 -5.63 11.74 5.31
C ALA A 60 -4.91 11.29 4.04
N GLY A 61 -5.65 10.88 3.01
CA GLY A 61 -5.10 10.27 1.80
C GLY A 61 -5.63 10.90 0.49
N GLY A 62 -5.90 12.20 0.46
CA GLY A 62 -6.61 12.87 -0.62
C GLY A 62 -8.11 12.90 -0.35
N CYS A 63 -8.94 12.68 -1.38
CA CYS A 63 -10.39 12.59 -1.20
C CYS A 63 -10.76 11.43 -0.25
N PHE A 64 -11.47 11.73 0.81
CA PHE A 64 -11.81 10.75 1.86
C PHE A 64 -12.75 9.63 1.41
N TRP A 65 -13.56 9.81 0.36
CA TRP A 65 -14.45 8.75 -0.15
C TRP A 65 -13.69 7.48 -0.56
N GLY A 66 -12.57 7.64 -1.29
CA GLY A 66 -11.75 6.51 -1.71
C GLY A 66 -11.03 5.86 -0.54
N MET A 67 -10.52 6.67 0.39
CA MET A 67 -9.84 6.18 1.58
C MET A 67 -10.80 5.45 2.53
N GLU A 68 -12.01 5.97 2.75
CA GLU A 68 -13.05 5.33 3.54
C GLU A 68 -13.38 3.94 2.97
N GLN A 69 -13.67 3.85 1.67
CA GLN A 69 -14.00 2.57 1.04
C GLN A 69 -12.83 1.58 1.04
N LEU A 70 -11.59 2.07 0.83
CA LEU A 70 -10.40 1.22 0.95
C LEU A 70 -10.32 0.60 2.34
N MET A 71 -10.39 1.42 3.39
CA MET A 71 -10.27 0.94 4.76
C MET A 71 -11.40 -0.02 5.13
N GLN A 72 -12.65 0.30 4.78
CA GLN A 72 -13.80 -0.59 4.99
C GLN A 72 -13.67 -1.95 4.28
N SER A 73 -12.91 -2.01 3.18
CA SER A 73 -12.71 -3.26 2.44
C SER A 73 -11.72 -4.22 3.13
N ILE A 74 -10.91 -3.75 4.07
CA ILE A 74 -9.86 -4.54 4.72
C ILE A 74 -10.47 -5.37 5.86
N PRO A 75 -10.34 -6.72 5.83
CA PRO A 75 -10.79 -7.56 6.93
C PRO A 75 -10.14 -7.16 8.26
N GLY A 76 -10.94 -7.04 9.32
CA GLY A 76 -10.48 -6.59 10.63
C GLY A 76 -10.67 -5.09 10.89
N VAL A 77 -11.01 -4.28 9.88
CA VAL A 77 -11.53 -2.92 10.10
C VAL A 77 -12.97 -3.01 10.60
N LEU A 78 -13.22 -2.39 11.74
CA LEU A 78 -14.53 -2.40 12.41
C LEU A 78 -15.40 -1.23 11.94
N ASP A 79 -14.78 -0.07 11.74
CA ASP A 79 -15.44 1.15 11.28
C ASP A 79 -14.46 2.08 10.56
N ALA A 80 -14.95 2.78 9.54
CA ALA A 80 -14.21 3.85 8.87
C ALA A 80 -15.17 4.99 8.57
N GLU A 81 -14.88 6.18 9.12
CA GLU A 81 -15.72 7.35 9.08
C GLU A 81 -14.99 8.52 8.42
N SER A 82 -15.59 9.12 7.40
CA SER A 82 -15.07 10.32 6.74
C SER A 82 -15.23 11.56 7.61
N GLY A 83 -14.21 12.43 7.67
CA GLY A 83 -14.24 13.63 8.48
C GLY A 83 -13.13 14.63 8.16
N TYR A 84 -12.95 15.60 9.02
CA TYR A 84 -12.00 16.69 8.91
C TYR A 84 -11.07 16.71 10.12
N ALA A 85 -9.75 16.60 9.90
CA ALA A 85 -8.77 16.56 10.97
C ALA A 85 -7.81 17.76 10.95
N ASN A 86 -7.29 18.07 12.13
CA ASN A 86 -6.16 18.97 12.38
C ASN A 86 -6.34 20.41 11.90
N GLY A 87 -7.59 20.86 11.76
CA GLY A 87 -7.92 22.25 11.43
C GLY A 87 -7.79 23.23 12.61
N THR A 88 -8.12 24.48 12.34
CA THR A 88 -7.91 25.60 13.27
C THR A 88 -9.13 25.91 14.14
N CYS A 89 -10.34 25.74 13.63
CA CYS A 89 -11.57 26.13 14.32
C CYS A 89 -12.69 25.12 14.02
N GLU A 90 -13.37 24.61 15.05
CA GLU A 90 -14.51 23.70 14.92
C GLU A 90 -15.62 24.24 14.01
N ALA A 91 -15.93 25.52 14.13
CA ALA A 91 -16.99 26.16 13.32
C ALA A 91 -16.71 26.14 11.80
N ASP A 92 -15.48 25.84 11.39
CA ASP A 92 -15.06 25.74 10.00
C ASP A 92 -14.99 24.29 9.50
N ALA A 93 -15.39 23.32 10.32
CA ALA A 93 -15.37 21.88 10.01
C ALA A 93 -16.63 21.48 9.22
N ASP A 94 -16.89 22.16 8.12
CA ASP A 94 -17.92 21.82 7.13
C ASP A 94 -17.32 21.78 5.73
N TYR A 95 -17.88 20.95 4.85
CA TYR A 95 -17.34 20.72 3.52
C TYR A 95 -17.13 22.00 2.71
N LYS A 96 -18.12 22.89 2.74
CA LYS A 96 -18.09 24.12 1.95
C LYS A 96 -16.97 25.07 2.38
N THR A 97 -16.69 25.12 3.69
CA THR A 97 -15.63 25.95 4.25
C THR A 97 -14.26 25.30 4.09
N VAL A 98 -14.14 23.97 4.34
CA VAL A 98 -12.90 23.20 4.14
C VAL A 98 -12.43 23.27 2.69
N CYS A 99 -13.33 23.17 1.71
CA CYS A 99 -13.00 23.27 0.28
C CYS A 99 -12.43 24.62 -0.17
N LYS A 100 -12.52 25.68 0.65
CA LYS A 100 -11.84 26.97 0.37
C LYS A 100 -10.32 26.87 0.59
N GLY A 101 -9.86 25.85 1.32
CA GLY A 101 -8.43 25.57 1.53
C GLY A 101 -7.74 26.43 2.59
N GLU A 102 -8.49 27.20 3.41
CA GLU A 102 -7.96 28.16 4.39
C GLU A 102 -8.11 27.69 5.84
N THR A 103 -8.87 26.63 6.10
CA THR A 103 -9.23 26.15 7.45
C THR A 103 -8.13 25.34 8.13
N GLY A 104 -7.14 24.88 7.36
CA GLY A 104 -6.13 23.95 7.86
C GLY A 104 -6.61 22.51 8.02
N PHE A 105 -7.89 22.22 7.82
CA PHE A 105 -8.43 20.88 7.86
C PHE A 105 -7.94 20.00 6.70
N ARG A 106 -7.77 18.70 6.99
CA ARG A 106 -7.51 17.65 6.01
C ARG A 106 -8.74 16.75 5.91
N GLU A 107 -9.14 16.39 4.70
CA GLU A 107 -10.07 15.29 4.51
C GLU A 107 -9.42 14.01 5.04
N THR A 108 -10.02 13.42 6.05
CA THR A 108 -9.41 12.38 6.86
C THR A 108 -10.44 11.30 7.15
N VAL A 109 -10.00 10.04 7.15
CA VAL A 109 -10.82 8.91 7.58
C VAL A 109 -10.35 8.47 8.96
N ARG A 110 -11.28 8.41 9.92
CA ARG A 110 -11.10 7.75 11.20
C ARG A 110 -11.28 6.24 10.96
N VAL A 111 -10.30 5.45 11.33
CA VAL A 111 -10.32 4.00 11.13
C VAL A 111 -10.22 3.31 12.49
N GLU A 112 -11.23 2.54 12.84
CA GLU A 112 -11.25 1.67 14.02
C GLU A 112 -11.05 0.23 13.56
N TYR A 113 -10.14 -0.51 14.23
CA TYR A 113 -9.76 -1.85 13.79
C TYR A 113 -9.60 -2.82 14.96
N ASP A 114 -9.76 -4.10 14.66
CA ASP A 114 -9.50 -5.21 15.59
C ASP A 114 -8.04 -5.65 15.41
N PRO A 115 -7.15 -5.40 16.39
CA PRO A 115 -5.74 -5.74 16.32
C PRO A 115 -5.46 -7.25 16.32
N GLU A 116 -6.45 -8.09 16.65
CA GLU A 116 -6.35 -9.56 16.55
C GLU A 116 -6.58 -10.05 15.10
N GLN A 117 -7.16 -9.21 14.22
CA GLN A 117 -7.46 -9.55 12.84
C GLN A 117 -6.60 -8.79 11.83
N VAL A 118 -6.25 -7.54 12.11
CA VAL A 118 -5.42 -6.71 11.24
C VAL A 118 -4.51 -5.81 12.06
N SER A 119 -3.24 -5.76 11.71
CA SER A 119 -2.28 -4.87 12.38
C SER A 119 -2.36 -3.44 11.84
N LEU A 120 -1.89 -2.47 12.64
CA LEU A 120 -1.69 -1.10 12.14
C LEU A 120 -0.66 -1.06 10.99
N ASP A 121 0.32 -1.98 10.98
CA ASP A 121 1.27 -2.15 9.87
C ASP A 121 0.56 -2.45 8.55
N ALA A 122 -0.47 -3.30 8.56
CA ALA A 122 -1.26 -3.66 7.37
C ALA A 122 -2.10 -2.48 6.87
N LEU A 123 -2.73 -1.72 7.78
CA LEU A 123 -3.50 -0.52 7.42
C LEU A 123 -2.59 0.56 6.81
N LEU A 124 -1.41 0.79 7.40
CA LEU A 124 -0.43 1.73 6.88
C LEU A 124 0.17 1.26 5.54
N LEU A 125 0.34 -0.06 5.35
CA LEU A 125 0.72 -0.60 4.04
C LEU A 125 -0.31 -0.22 2.97
N ALA A 126 -1.60 -0.47 3.23
CA ALA A 126 -2.66 -0.12 2.29
C ALA A 126 -2.69 1.39 2.01
N TYR A 127 -2.56 2.20 3.06
CA TYR A 127 -2.51 3.65 2.94
C TYR A 127 -1.34 4.12 2.05
N PHE A 128 -0.10 3.73 2.36
CA PHE A 128 1.07 4.14 1.58
C PHE A 128 1.12 3.55 0.17
N TYR A 129 0.46 2.44 -0.07
CA TYR A 129 0.36 1.83 -1.39
C TYR A 129 -0.47 2.68 -2.35
N VAL A 130 -1.55 3.29 -1.87
CA VAL A 130 -2.51 4.02 -2.71
C VAL A 130 -2.22 5.52 -2.85
N ILE A 131 -1.42 6.10 -1.97
CA ILE A 131 -1.06 7.52 -2.03
C ILE A 131 0.25 7.75 -2.79
N ASP A 132 0.44 8.97 -3.29
CA ASP A 132 1.75 9.48 -3.71
C ASP A 132 2.34 10.34 -2.58
N PRO A 133 3.34 9.84 -1.82
CA PRO A 133 3.93 10.57 -0.71
C PRO A 133 4.81 11.74 -1.16
N THR A 134 5.09 11.87 -2.45
CA THR A 134 6.03 12.85 -3.03
C THR A 134 5.36 14.15 -3.49
N VAL A 135 4.04 14.25 -3.34
CA VAL A 135 3.26 15.43 -3.75
C VAL A 135 2.65 16.15 -2.56
N GLN A 136 2.60 17.46 -2.62
CA GLN A 136 2.04 18.31 -1.56
C GLN A 136 0.68 18.85 -1.96
N ASN A 137 -0.28 18.87 -1.02
CA ASN A 137 -1.62 19.41 -1.20
C ASN A 137 -2.35 18.86 -2.43
N ARG A 138 -2.14 17.59 -2.73
CA ARG A 138 -2.71 16.92 -3.90
C ARG A 138 -2.66 15.40 -3.79
N GLN A 139 -3.72 14.73 -4.31
CA GLN A 139 -3.66 13.31 -4.69
C GLN A 139 -4.42 13.11 -6.01
N GLY A 140 -3.80 12.44 -6.97
CA GLY A 140 -4.38 12.28 -8.31
C GLY A 140 -4.76 13.63 -8.94
N ASN A 141 -6.05 13.82 -9.23
CA ASN A 141 -6.60 15.04 -9.78
C ASN A 141 -7.08 16.04 -8.71
N ASP A 142 -7.19 15.62 -7.46
CA ASP A 142 -7.68 16.45 -6.35
C ASP A 142 -6.56 17.38 -5.88
N ARG A 143 -6.84 18.70 -5.89
CA ARG A 143 -5.89 19.76 -5.56
C ARG A 143 -6.48 20.69 -4.51
N GLY A 144 -5.73 20.96 -3.46
CA GLY A 144 -6.11 21.82 -2.35
C GLY A 144 -5.47 21.35 -1.05
N SER A 145 -5.35 22.22 -0.06
CA SER A 145 -4.76 21.91 1.23
C SER A 145 -5.53 20.83 1.98
N GLN A 146 -6.83 20.68 1.75
CA GLN A 146 -7.64 19.60 2.32
C GLN A 146 -7.24 18.20 1.85
N TYR A 147 -6.60 18.08 0.69
CA TYR A 147 -6.11 16.82 0.12
C TYR A 147 -4.64 16.52 0.47
N GLN A 148 -4.07 17.27 1.41
CA GLN A 148 -2.76 16.96 1.96
C GLN A 148 -2.81 15.60 2.66
N THR A 149 -1.82 14.74 2.36
CA THR A 149 -1.69 13.43 2.98
C THR A 149 -1.15 13.52 4.41
N GLY A 150 -1.66 12.64 5.29
CA GLY A 150 -1.22 12.61 6.68
C GLY A 150 -1.67 11.36 7.42
N VAL A 151 -0.91 11.00 8.45
CA VAL A 151 -1.23 9.94 9.41
C VAL A 151 -1.19 10.54 10.81
N TYR A 152 -2.33 10.48 11.51
CA TYR A 152 -2.46 11.09 12.83
C TYR A 152 -2.83 10.05 13.87
N TYR A 153 -2.04 10.00 14.96
CA TYR A 153 -2.17 9.03 16.05
C TYR A 153 -2.67 9.68 17.33
N THR A 154 -3.23 8.87 18.24
CA THR A 154 -3.80 9.30 19.51
C THR A 154 -3.08 8.73 20.74
N ASN A 155 -2.17 7.77 20.53
CA ASN A 155 -1.46 7.10 21.63
C ASN A 155 -0.03 6.73 21.24
N ASP A 156 0.82 6.40 22.22
CA ASP A 156 2.24 6.12 22.02
C ASP A 156 2.49 4.83 21.22
N LYS A 157 1.66 3.79 21.40
CA LYS A 157 1.80 2.52 20.65
C LYS A 157 1.60 2.75 19.14
N ALA A 158 0.56 3.50 18.78
CA ALA A 158 0.31 3.88 17.39
C ALA A 158 1.43 4.78 16.87
N ARG A 159 1.93 5.74 17.68
CA ARG A 159 3.05 6.62 17.33
C ARG A 159 4.28 5.81 16.91
N GLU A 160 4.70 4.85 17.73
CA GLU A 160 5.89 4.04 17.43
C GLU A 160 5.78 3.30 16.09
N THR A 161 4.60 2.72 15.82
CA THR A 161 4.35 2.04 14.53
C THR A 161 4.33 3.01 13.37
N VAL A 162 3.62 4.14 13.50
CA VAL A 162 3.50 5.16 12.45
C VAL A 162 4.87 5.77 12.12
N GLU A 163 5.65 6.16 13.13
CA GLU A 163 6.99 6.74 12.92
C GLU A 163 7.92 5.74 12.24
N ARG A 164 7.93 4.48 12.68
CA ARG A 164 8.73 3.41 12.08
C ARG A 164 8.39 3.18 10.61
N ILE A 165 7.10 3.08 10.26
CA ILE A 165 6.67 2.91 8.86
C ILE A 165 6.98 4.15 8.03
N ALA A 166 6.72 5.35 8.59
CA ALA A 166 7.04 6.60 7.90
C ALA A 166 8.54 6.75 7.60
N ASP A 167 9.42 6.27 8.49
CA ASP A 167 10.87 6.28 8.26
C ASP A 167 11.27 5.34 7.12
N ILE A 168 10.64 4.15 7.03
CA ILE A 168 10.83 3.23 5.91
C ILE A 168 10.39 3.90 4.60
N GLU A 169 9.21 4.53 4.58
CA GLU A 169 8.68 5.20 3.39
C GLU A 169 9.49 6.43 2.97
N ARG A 170 10.02 7.21 3.94
CA ARG A 170 10.97 8.30 3.66
C ARG A 170 12.24 7.79 2.99
N GLY A 171 12.74 6.63 3.39
CA GLY A 171 13.91 5.99 2.75
C GLY A 171 13.66 5.51 1.32
N ARG A 172 12.40 5.43 0.91
CA ARG A 172 12.00 4.97 -0.44
C ARG A 172 11.86 6.09 -1.47
N SER A 173 11.85 7.35 -1.04
CA SER A 173 11.57 8.51 -1.92
C SER A 173 12.50 9.67 -1.63
N GLU A 174 12.92 10.42 -2.66
CA GLU A 174 13.70 11.66 -2.49
C GLU A 174 12.90 12.78 -1.80
N LYS A 175 11.57 12.71 -1.88
CA LYS A 175 10.65 13.70 -1.29
C LYS A 175 9.59 12.95 -0.51
N PHE A 176 9.25 13.47 0.66
CA PHE A 176 8.20 12.93 1.50
C PHE A 176 7.41 14.08 2.12
N PHE A 177 6.16 14.24 1.72
CA PHE A 177 5.28 15.33 2.16
C PHE A 177 4.14 14.85 3.07
N VAL A 178 4.10 13.57 3.44
CA VAL A 178 3.06 13.06 4.34
C VAL A 178 3.25 13.65 5.74
N GLU A 179 2.21 14.28 6.26
CA GLU A 179 2.18 14.79 7.62
C GLU A 179 2.13 13.61 8.61
N ILE A 180 3.05 13.55 9.56
CA ILE A 180 3.09 12.53 10.61
C ILE A 180 3.04 13.25 11.95
N GLY A 181 2.03 12.93 12.77
CA GLY A 181 1.92 13.61 14.05
C GLY A 181 0.70 13.19 14.90
N PRO A 182 0.54 13.78 16.08
CA PRO A 182 -0.62 13.54 16.92
C PRO A 182 -1.88 14.15 16.28
N LEU A 183 -3.01 13.48 16.50
CA LEU A 183 -4.31 14.07 16.25
C LEU A 183 -4.55 15.25 17.20
N ARG A 184 -4.94 16.40 16.67
CA ARG A 184 -5.30 17.59 17.47
C ARG A 184 -6.81 17.73 17.64
N ASN A 185 -7.55 17.51 16.57
CA ASN A 185 -9.01 17.51 16.53
C ASN A 185 -9.49 16.70 15.33
N TYR A 186 -10.73 16.21 15.43
CA TYR A 186 -11.43 15.51 14.36
C TYR A 186 -12.92 15.79 14.47
N TYR A 187 -13.56 16.05 13.34
CA TYR A 187 -14.99 16.28 13.24
C TYR A 187 -15.54 15.41 12.10
N PRO A 188 -16.55 14.55 12.36
CA PRO A 188 -17.20 13.78 11.30
C PRO A 188 -17.71 14.69 10.19
N ALA A 189 -17.54 14.26 8.95
CA ALA A 189 -18.13 14.93 7.80
C ALA A 189 -19.64 14.68 7.76
N GLU A 190 -20.33 15.47 6.98
CA GLU A 190 -21.77 15.42 6.82
C GLU A 190 -22.22 14.03 6.33
N GLU A 191 -23.41 13.59 6.75
CA GLU A 191 -23.96 12.25 6.47
C GLU A 191 -23.94 11.85 4.98
N TYR A 192 -24.07 12.79 4.08
CA TYR A 192 -24.03 12.52 2.64
C TYR A 192 -22.62 12.14 2.12
N HIS A 193 -21.58 12.37 2.90
CA HIS A 193 -20.23 11.92 2.63
C HIS A 193 -19.94 10.51 3.12
N GLN A 194 -20.63 10.06 4.16
CA GLN A 194 -20.41 8.74 4.75
C GLN A 194 -20.85 7.64 3.79
N ASN A 195 -20.01 6.62 3.59
CA ASN A 195 -20.25 5.50 2.67
C ASN A 195 -20.61 5.96 1.24
N TYR A 196 -19.97 7.08 0.79
CA TYR A 196 -20.34 7.71 -0.47
C TYR A 196 -20.21 6.79 -1.67
N LEU A 197 -19.14 6.03 -1.79
CA LEU A 197 -18.90 5.14 -2.93
C LEU A 197 -19.74 3.85 -2.86
N GLU A 198 -20.20 3.43 -1.69
CA GLU A 198 -21.21 2.37 -1.56
C GLU A 198 -22.57 2.85 -2.09
N LYS A 199 -23.00 4.05 -1.65
CA LYS A 199 -24.24 4.70 -2.13
C LYS A 199 -24.16 5.09 -3.60
N ASN A 200 -22.96 5.41 -4.12
CA ASN A 200 -22.68 5.86 -5.48
C ASN A 200 -21.60 5.04 -6.17
N PRO A 201 -21.86 3.80 -6.62
CA PRO A 201 -20.82 2.88 -7.13
C PRO A 201 -20.05 3.39 -8.35
N ASN A 202 -20.57 4.39 -9.07
CA ASN A 202 -19.90 5.04 -10.21
C ASN A 202 -19.38 6.43 -9.87
N GLY A 203 -19.37 6.80 -8.58
CA GLY A 203 -18.82 8.06 -8.09
C GLY A 203 -17.32 8.18 -8.36
N TYR A 204 -16.82 9.41 -8.32
CA TYR A 204 -15.40 9.68 -8.49
C TYR A 204 -14.58 9.06 -7.36
N CYS A 205 -13.51 8.37 -7.74
CA CYS A 205 -12.52 7.84 -6.82
C CYS A 205 -11.13 7.97 -7.43
N HIS A 206 -10.16 8.50 -6.68
CA HIS A 206 -8.77 8.57 -7.11
C HIS A 206 -8.01 7.25 -6.87
N ILE A 207 -8.54 6.36 -6.02
CA ILE A 207 -7.98 5.04 -5.75
C ILE A 207 -8.60 4.02 -6.72
N PRO A 208 -7.79 3.29 -7.51
CA PRO A 208 -8.30 2.26 -8.40
C PRO A 208 -9.01 1.12 -7.66
N ARG A 209 -10.13 0.64 -8.18
CA ARG A 209 -10.87 -0.50 -7.58
C ARG A 209 -10.02 -1.76 -7.44
N ALA A 210 -9.10 -1.99 -8.38
CA ALA A 210 -8.19 -3.13 -8.33
C ALA A 210 -7.29 -3.10 -7.09
N GLU A 211 -6.90 -1.92 -6.61
CA GLU A 211 -6.12 -1.76 -5.39
C GLU A 211 -6.98 -2.02 -4.14
N MET A 212 -8.24 -1.57 -4.12
CA MET A 212 -9.18 -1.91 -3.04
C MET A 212 -9.42 -3.43 -2.98
N GLU A 213 -9.62 -4.08 -4.13
CA GLU A 213 -9.79 -5.52 -4.22
C GLU A 213 -8.54 -6.28 -3.77
N LEU A 214 -7.34 -5.76 -4.03
CA LEU A 214 -6.09 -6.31 -3.56
C LEU A 214 -6.04 -6.38 -2.04
N PHE A 215 -6.36 -5.27 -1.35
CA PHE A 215 -6.32 -5.19 0.10
C PHE A 215 -7.51 -5.88 0.80
N SER A 216 -8.65 -6.01 0.14
CA SER A 216 -9.78 -6.81 0.66
C SER A 216 -9.45 -8.31 0.76
N ARG A 217 -8.38 -8.76 0.10
CA ARG A 217 -7.90 -10.15 0.08
C ARG A 217 -6.53 -10.32 0.70
N LEU A 218 -6.02 -9.29 1.39
CA LEU A 218 -4.72 -9.35 2.06
C LEU A 218 -4.71 -10.49 3.08
N ARG A 219 -3.72 -11.38 2.97
CA ARG A 219 -3.55 -12.55 3.85
C ARG A 219 -2.29 -12.47 4.68
N ILE A 220 -1.28 -11.79 4.15
CA ILE A 220 0.04 -11.66 4.76
C ILE A 220 0.08 -10.33 5.49
N ASP A 221 -0.10 -10.37 6.82
CA ASP A 221 0.00 -9.17 7.64
C ASP A 221 1.48 -8.81 7.85
N PRO A 222 1.93 -7.62 7.41
CA PRO A 222 3.32 -7.20 7.59
C PRO A 222 3.74 -7.02 9.05
N GLY A 223 2.79 -6.85 9.95
CA GLY A 223 3.03 -6.74 11.39
C GLY A 223 3.66 -7.99 12.00
N ASP A 224 3.41 -9.17 11.38
CA ASP A 224 3.96 -10.45 11.80
C ASP A 224 5.42 -10.64 11.37
N TYR A 225 5.92 -9.83 10.43
CA TYR A 225 7.21 -10.03 9.75
C TYR A 225 8.17 -8.84 9.91
N ARG A 226 8.16 -8.18 11.07
CA ARG A 226 8.98 -6.99 11.31
C ARG A 226 10.46 -7.27 11.14
N LYS A 227 11.16 -6.32 10.50
CA LYS A 227 12.60 -6.38 10.31
C LYS A 227 13.33 -6.43 11.68
N PRO A 228 14.19 -7.43 11.92
CA PRO A 228 15.01 -7.48 13.14
C PRO A 228 16.04 -6.35 13.18
N ALA A 229 16.58 -6.09 14.37
CA ALA A 229 17.70 -5.16 14.51
C ALA A 229 18.92 -5.60 13.68
N ALA A 230 19.70 -4.63 13.19
CA ALA A 230 20.83 -4.88 12.28
C ALA A 230 21.87 -5.86 12.85
N GLU A 231 22.11 -5.84 14.16
CA GLU A 231 23.01 -6.79 14.84
C GLU A 231 22.46 -8.22 14.74
N THR A 232 21.15 -8.41 15.01
CA THR A 232 20.49 -9.72 14.89
C THR A 232 20.55 -10.25 13.45
N ILE A 233 20.38 -9.40 12.46
CA ILE A 233 20.48 -9.77 11.03
C ILE A 233 21.90 -10.25 10.73
N ARG A 234 22.92 -9.50 11.21
CA ARG A 234 24.34 -9.84 10.99
C ARG A 234 24.73 -11.17 11.63
N ASP A 235 24.20 -11.45 12.83
CA ASP A 235 24.51 -12.68 13.57
C ASP A 235 23.82 -13.92 12.98
N LYS A 236 22.66 -13.75 12.38
CA LYS A 236 21.86 -14.87 11.83
C LYS A 236 22.22 -15.26 10.40
N LEU A 237 22.67 -14.30 9.60
CA LEU A 237 22.92 -14.53 8.18
C LEU A 237 24.35 -14.99 7.93
N THR A 238 24.54 -15.86 6.94
CA THR A 238 25.87 -16.13 6.37
C THR A 238 26.41 -14.87 5.68
N ALA A 239 27.71 -14.80 5.46
CA ALA A 239 28.33 -13.67 4.76
C ALA A 239 27.72 -13.43 3.37
N GLU A 240 27.37 -14.52 2.63
CA GLU A 240 26.72 -14.41 1.31
C GLU A 240 25.29 -13.88 1.41
N GLN A 241 24.49 -14.40 2.36
CA GLN A 241 23.13 -13.93 2.59
C GLN A 241 23.11 -12.46 2.99
N TYR A 242 24.02 -12.04 3.88
CA TYR A 242 24.16 -10.64 4.30
C TYR A 242 24.54 -9.74 3.12
N ARG A 243 25.56 -10.14 2.34
CA ARG A 243 25.99 -9.38 1.15
C ARG A 243 24.87 -9.23 0.14
N VAL A 244 24.11 -10.28 -0.11
CA VAL A 244 22.98 -10.23 -1.05
C VAL A 244 21.86 -9.35 -0.52
N THR A 245 21.37 -9.61 0.70
CA THR A 245 20.15 -8.97 1.20
C THR A 245 20.37 -7.54 1.69
N GLN A 246 21.52 -7.23 2.31
CA GLN A 246 21.78 -5.95 2.96
C GLN A 246 22.72 -5.02 2.16
N GLU A 247 23.53 -5.58 1.25
CA GLU A 247 24.48 -4.82 0.43
C GLU A 247 24.14 -4.86 -1.07
N SER A 248 22.92 -5.29 -1.41
CA SER A 248 22.43 -5.41 -2.79
C SER A 248 23.35 -6.22 -3.71
N GLY A 249 23.98 -7.27 -3.17
CA GLY A 249 24.83 -8.19 -3.93
C GLY A 249 24.02 -9.16 -4.78
N THR A 250 24.71 -9.81 -5.73
CA THR A 250 24.14 -10.90 -6.52
C THR A 250 24.98 -12.15 -6.32
N GLU A 251 24.36 -13.29 -6.00
CA GLU A 251 25.02 -14.58 -5.95
C GLU A 251 25.42 -15.05 -7.35
N ARG A 252 26.38 -15.98 -7.45
CA ARG A 252 26.78 -16.55 -8.74
C ARG A 252 25.66 -17.44 -9.30
N ALA A 253 25.36 -17.30 -10.60
CA ALA A 253 24.37 -18.13 -11.29
C ALA A 253 24.69 -19.64 -11.14
N PHE A 254 23.67 -20.47 -10.98
CA PHE A 254 23.73 -21.94 -10.82
C PHE A 254 24.44 -22.43 -9.55
N THR A 255 24.68 -21.56 -8.57
CA THR A 255 25.35 -21.95 -7.31
C THR A 255 24.45 -21.92 -6.09
N GLY A 256 23.32 -21.21 -6.14
CA GLY A 256 22.33 -21.15 -5.07
C GLY A 256 21.58 -22.49 -4.92
N GLU A 257 21.03 -22.76 -3.74
CA GLU A 257 20.35 -24.04 -3.46
C GLU A 257 18.92 -24.12 -4.01
N LEU A 258 18.36 -23.00 -4.47
CA LEU A 258 16.94 -22.90 -4.80
C LEU A 258 16.65 -22.69 -6.29
N TRP A 259 17.66 -22.52 -7.16
CA TRP A 259 17.43 -22.22 -8.58
C TRP A 259 16.68 -23.37 -9.30
N ASP A 260 17.01 -24.62 -9.01
CA ASP A 260 16.40 -25.83 -9.59
C ASP A 260 15.45 -26.57 -8.63
N LYS A 261 15.07 -25.95 -7.49
CA LYS A 261 14.17 -26.55 -6.52
C LYS A 261 12.71 -26.25 -6.89
N PHE A 262 11.96 -27.27 -7.31
CA PHE A 262 10.55 -27.23 -7.71
C PHE A 262 9.60 -27.98 -6.79
N GLU A 263 10.07 -28.34 -5.58
CA GLU A 263 9.24 -28.96 -4.56
C GLU A 263 8.07 -28.04 -4.17
N LYS A 264 6.91 -28.63 -3.86
CA LYS A 264 5.71 -27.90 -3.42
C LYS A 264 5.97 -27.17 -2.10
N GLY A 265 5.76 -25.85 -2.06
CA GLY A 265 5.99 -25.02 -0.89
C GLY A 265 6.08 -23.53 -1.22
N ILE A 266 6.49 -22.75 -0.23
CA ILE A 266 6.65 -21.30 -0.35
C ILE A 266 8.11 -20.88 -0.15
N TYR A 267 8.44 -19.72 -0.69
CA TYR A 267 9.74 -19.05 -0.54
C TYR A 267 9.53 -17.79 0.29
N VAL A 268 10.19 -17.71 1.44
CA VAL A 268 10.06 -16.60 2.39
C VAL A 268 11.36 -15.79 2.44
N ASP A 269 11.26 -14.51 2.82
CA ASP A 269 12.43 -13.66 3.08
C ASP A 269 13.32 -14.30 4.15
N ILE A 270 14.61 -14.48 3.86
CA ILE A 270 15.56 -15.07 4.80
C ILE A 270 15.75 -14.23 6.08
N VAL A 271 15.48 -12.92 6.01
CA VAL A 271 15.63 -11.97 7.12
C VAL A 271 14.45 -11.99 8.06
N THR A 272 13.22 -11.89 7.51
CA THR A 272 11.98 -11.69 8.28
C THR A 272 11.11 -12.93 8.36
N GLY A 273 11.25 -13.86 7.40
CA GLY A 273 10.31 -14.97 7.24
C GLY A 273 9.04 -14.60 6.46
N GLU A 274 8.91 -13.37 5.96
CA GLU A 274 7.73 -12.96 5.19
C GLU A 274 7.56 -13.81 3.93
N PRO A 275 6.36 -14.39 3.68
CA PRO A 275 6.09 -15.14 2.45
C PRO A 275 6.16 -14.24 1.23
N LEU A 276 6.99 -14.60 0.25
CA LEU A 276 7.23 -13.80 -0.95
C LEU A 276 6.73 -14.47 -2.23
N PHE A 277 7.08 -15.76 -2.42
CA PHE A 277 6.77 -16.49 -3.65
C PHE A 277 6.26 -17.90 -3.36
N SER A 278 5.46 -18.43 -4.29
CA SER A 278 4.96 -19.79 -4.26
C SER A 278 5.67 -20.68 -5.31
N SER A 279 5.83 -21.95 -5.02
CA SER A 279 6.31 -22.93 -6.02
C SER A 279 5.34 -23.10 -7.19
N THR A 280 4.07 -22.71 -7.04
CA THR A 280 3.08 -22.74 -8.13
C THR A 280 3.36 -21.69 -9.20
N ASP A 281 4.06 -20.61 -8.83
CA ASP A 281 4.43 -19.51 -9.69
C ASP A 281 5.90 -19.58 -10.16
N LYS A 282 6.64 -20.60 -9.73
CA LYS A 282 8.04 -20.85 -10.13
C LYS A 282 8.11 -21.54 -11.49
N PHE A 283 9.02 -21.12 -12.33
CA PHE A 283 9.25 -21.74 -13.64
C PHE A 283 10.75 -21.87 -13.95
N GLU A 284 11.10 -22.75 -14.91
CA GLU A 284 12.45 -22.94 -15.37
C GLU A 284 12.79 -21.89 -16.44
N SER A 285 13.69 -20.98 -16.12
CA SER A 285 14.08 -19.84 -16.98
C SER A 285 15.49 -19.95 -17.57
N GLY A 286 16.23 -21.00 -17.21
CA GLY A 286 17.62 -21.16 -17.67
C GLY A 286 18.61 -20.11 -17.15
N CYS A 287 18.18 -19.13 -16.36
CA CYS A 287 19.04 -18.00 -15.91
C CYS A 287 20.00 -18.35 -14.78
N GLY A 288 19.76 -19.46 -14.07
CA GLY A 288 20.60 -19.94 -12.96
C GLY A 288 20.25 -19.34 -11.60
N TRP A 289 19.11 -18.68 -11.50
CA TRP A 289 18.49 -18.19 -10.27
C TRP A 289 17.02 -18.63 -10.18
N PRO A 290 16.42 -18.71 -8.98
CA PRO A 290 14.98 -18.90 -8.83
C PRO A 290 14.19 -17.86 -9.66
N ALA A 291 13.28 -18.33 -10.51
CA ALA A 291 12.47 -17.50 -11.38
C ALA A 291 10.98 -17.71 -11.09
N PHE A 292 10.24 -16.62 -10.90
CA PHE A 292 8.81 -16.63 -10.58
C PHE A 292 8.03 -15.71 -11.50
N THR A 293 6.77 -16.05 -11.77
CA THR A 293 5.88 -15.24 -12.61
C THR A 293 5.26 -14.07 -11.86
N LYS A 294 5.11 -14.20 -10.54
CA LYS A 294 4.54 -13.17 -9.63
C LYS A 294 4.90 -13.49 -8.17
N PRO A 295 4.82 -12.51 -7.25
CA PRO A 295 4.81 -12.76 -5.81
C PRO A 295 3.48 -13.38 -5.37
N ILE A 296 3.41 -13.94 -4.15
CA ILE A 296 2.17 -14.47 -3.52
C ILE A 296 1.12 -13.35 -3.45
N GLU A 297 1.54 -12.17 -2.99
CA GLU A 297 0.75 -10.95 -2.99
C GLU A 297 1.58 -9.81 -3.60
N GLY A 298 0.97 -8.97 -4.44
CA GLY A 298 1.67 -7.84 -5.05
C GLY A 298 2.42 -6.97 -4.03
N PRO A 299 1.79 -6.58 -2.92
CA PRO A 299 2.42 -5.76 -1.89
C PRO A 299 3.54 -6.43 -1.07
N ALA A 300 3.79 -7.75 -1.20
CA ALA A 300 4.88 -8.42 -0.49
C ALA A 300 6.27 -8.01 -0.98
N VAL A 301 6.35 -7.40 -2.16
CA VAL A 301 7.58 -6.90 -2.75
C VAL A 301 7.48 -5.42 -3.12
N VAL A 302 8.62 -4.75 -3.14
CA VAL A 302 8.76 -3.35 -3.55
C VAL A 302 9.69 -3.29 -4.75
N GLU A 303 9.25 -2.61 -5.80
CA GLU A 303 10.01 -2.42 -7.03
C GLU A 303 10.66 -1.04 -7.04
N ARG A 304 11.95 -0.96 -7.37
CA ARG A 304 12.71 0.29 -7.47
C ARG A 304 13.53 0.35 -8.74
N GLU A 305 13.71 1.54 -9.30
CA GLU A 305 14.65 1.73 -10.41
C GLU A 305 16.09 1.49 -9.94
N ASP A 306 16.81 0.63 -10.63
CA ASP A 306 18.23 0.37 -10.43
C ASP A 306 19.03 0.81 -11.67
N LEU A 307 19.87 1.84 -11.46
CA LEU A 307 20.76 2.40 -12.48
C LEU A 307 22.22 1.96 -12.29
N SER A 308 22.48 0.99 -11.42
CA SER A 308 23.81 0.50 -11.15
C SER A 308 24.42 -0.23 -12.36
N HIS A 309 25.74 -0.34 -12.39
CA HIS A 309 26.50 -1.02 -13.44
C HIS A 309 26.24 -0.53 -14.87
N GLY A 310 25.74 0.70 -15.04
CA GLY A 310 25.42 1.29 -16.36
C GLY A 310 24.20 0.65 -17.03
N MET A 311 23.38 -0.11 -16.29
CA MET A 311 22.14 -0.73 -16.74
C MET A 311 20.93 0.00 -16.15
N ARG A 312 19.80 -0.12 -16.82
CA ARG A 312 18.51 0.31 -16.27
C ARG A 312 17.66 -0.93 -16.04
N ARG A 313 17.43 -1.25 -14.76
CA ARG A 313 16.70 -2.44 -14.33
C ARG A 313 15.67 -2.06 -13.27
N THR A 314 14.78 -2.98 -12.92
CA THR A 314 13.87 -2.83 -11.80
C THR A 314 14.32 -3.81 -10.69
N GLU A 315 14.86 -3.25 -9.61
CA GLU A 315 15.23 -3.98 -8.40
C GLU A 315 13.96 -4.43 -7.66
N VAL A 316 13.99 -5.64 -7.13
CA VAL A 316 12.94 -6.20 -6.27
C VAL A 316 13.49 -6.35 -4.86
N ARG A 317 12.78 -5.78 -3.89
CA ARG A 317 13.09 -5.86 -2.46
C ARG A 317 11.89 -6.45 -1.69
N SER A 318 12.14 -7.14 -0.58
CA SER A 318 11.05 -7.55 0.32
C SER A 318 10.45 -6.33 1.02
N ARG A 319 9.13 -6.34 1.23
CA ARG A 319 8.39 -5.26 1.87
C ARG A 319 8.83 -5.02 3.31
N ALA A 320 8.79 -6.09 4.12
CA ALA A 320 9.03 -6.00 5.57
C ALA A 320 10.53 -5.93 5.90
N GLY A 321 11.36 -6.72 5.20
CA GLY A 321 12.81 -6.80 5.45
C GLY A 321 13.62 -5.70 4.81
N ASP A 322 13.09 -5.06 3.76
CA ASP A 322 13.85 -4.23 2.83
C ASP A 322 15.11 -4.98 2.33
N SER A 323 14.99 -6.29 2.18
CA SER A 323 16.05 -7.16 1.67
C SER A 323 16.12 -7.03 0.16
N HIS A 324 17.32 -6.82 -0.40
CA HIS A 324 17.50 -7.00 -1.83
C HIS A 324 17.22 -8.46 -2.20
N LEU A 325 16.28 -8.67 -3.10
CA LEU A 325 15.89 -10.01 -3.56
C LEU A 325 16.51 -10.34 -4.93
N GLY A 326 16.50 -9.39 -5.84
CA GLY A 326 16.91 -9.54 -7.22
C GLY A 326 16.29 -8.47 -8.11
N HIS A 327 15.85 -8.87 -9.31
CA HIS A 327 15.28 -7.95 -10.31
C HIS A 327 14.05 -8.58 -10.98
N VAL A 328 13.15 -7.73 -11.45
CA VAL A 328 12.03 -8.12 -12.31
C VAL A 328 12.25 -7.67 -13.73
N PHE A 329 11.90 -8.54 -14.68
CA PHE A 329 12.02 -8.33 -16.11
C PHE A 329 10.64 -8.50 -16.76
N THR A 330 10.29 -7.58 -17.66
CA THR A 330 9.05 -7.62 -18.47
C THR A 330 9.36 -7.95 -19.93
N GLY A 331 8.41 -8.59 -20.60
CA GLY A 331 8.60 -9.00 -21.99
C GLY A 331 9.50 -10.25 -22.15
N ASP A 332 9.67 -11.04 -21.10
CA ASP A 332 10.45 -12.28 -21.14
C ASP A 332 9.66 -13.37 -21.86
N PRO A 333 10.16 -13.88 -23.01
CA PRO A 333 9.46 -14.88 -23.81
C PRO A 333 9.44 -16.28 -23.16
N GLU A 334 10.31 -16.55 -22.19
CA GLU A 334 10.36 -17.81 -21.45
C GLU A 334 9.37 -17.85 -20.28
N SER A 335 8.88 -16.66 -19.86
CA SER A 335 7.89 -16.56 -18.79
C SER A 335 6.47 -16.82 -19.30
N PRO A 336 5.66 -17.63 -18.58
CA PRO A 336 4.26 -17.90 -18.95
C PRO A 336 3.38 -16.65 -19.11
N ASN A 337 3.70 -15.56 -18.39
CA ASN A 337 2.94 -14.30 -18.45
C ASN A 337 3.77 -13.10 -18.94
N GLY A 338 4.99 -13.36 -19.45
CA GLY A 338 5.89 -12.30 -19.91
C GLY A 338 6.61 -11.54 -18.79
N VAL A 339 6.45 -11.94 -17.52
CA VAL A 339 7.10 -11.31 -16.35
C VAL A 339 7.98 -12.34 -15.64
N ARG A 340 9.22 -11.98 -15.37
CA ARG A 340 10.15 -12.84 -14.62
C ARG A 340 10.74 -12.09 -13.43
N TYR A 341 10.39 -12.51 -12.23
CA TYR A 341 11.09 -12.20 -11.00
C TYR A 341 12.30 -13.12 -10.86
N CYS A 342 13.50 -12.60 -11.08
CA CYS A 342 14.77 -13.33 -11.00
C CYS A 342 15.39 -13.04 -9.63
N ILE A 343 15.32 -14.01 -8.72
CA ILE A 343 15.54 -13.81 -7.29
C ILE A 343 16.75 -14.63 -6.82
N ASN A 344 17.63 -14.02 -5.99
CA ASN A 344 18.77 -14.72 -5.40
C ASN A 344 18.30 -15.82 -4.43
N SER A 345 18.83 -17.03 -4.53
CA SER A 345 18.58 -18.09 -3.55
C SER A 345 18.99 -17.67 -2.15
N ALA A 346 20.09 -16.93 -2.03
CA ALA A 346 20.62 -16.46 -0.74
C ALA A 346 19.67 -15.46 -0.03
N ALA A 347 18.73 -14.83 -0.75
CA ALA A 347 17.72 -13.96 -0.16
C ALA A 347 16.48 -14.71 0.34
N LEU A 348 16.37 -16.00 0.05
CA LEU A 348 15.20 -16.81 0.30
C LEU A 348 15.47 -17.96 1.26
N ARG A 349 14.43 -18.37 1.99
CA ARG A 349 14.33 -19.65 2.66
C ARG A 349 13.14 -20.43 2.09
N PHE A 350 13.34 -21.68 1.73
CA PHE A 350 12.25 -22.53 1.26
C PHE A 350 11.54 -23.21 2.44
N VAL A 351 10.21 -23.16 2.46
CA VAL A 351 9.35 -23.87 3.41
C VAL A 351 8.55 -24.91 2.63
N PRO A 352 8.85 -26.21 2.80
CA PRO A 352 8.11 -27.28 2.15
C PRO A 352 6.63 -27.28 2.57
N TYR A 353 5.72 -27.62 1.66
CA TYR A 353 4.28 -27.70 1.92
C TYR A 353 3.95 -28.49 3.19
N ALA A 354 4.60 -29.63 3.41
CA ALA A 354 4.38 -30.48 4.58
C ALA A 354 4.76 -29.82 5.92
N ARG A 355 5.54 -28.76 5.90
CA ARG A 355 5.95 -28.02 7.11
C ARG A 355 5.27 -26.65 7.26
N MET A 356 4.52 -26.21 6.28
CA MET A 356 3.90 -24.87 6.32
C MET A 356 3.04 -24.66 7.56
N GLU A 357 2.22 -25.63 7.93
CA GLU A 357 1.37 -25.52 9.13
C GLU A 357 2.19 -25.43 10.42
N SER A 358 3.18 -26.32 10.58
CA SER A 358 4.04 -26.35 11.77
C SER A 358 5.00 -25.16 11.88
N GLU A 359 5.29 -24.47 10.78
CA GLU A 359 6.12 -23.26 10.72
C GLU A 359 5.29 -21.96 10.73
N GLY A 360 3.97 -22.03 10.95
CA GLY A 360 3.10 -20.85 11.08
C GLY A 360 2.53 -20.31 9.75
N TYR A 361 2.72 -21.02 8.63
CA TYR A 361 2.22 -20.63 7.31
C TYR A 361 0.97 -21.42 6.87
N GLY A 362 0.25 -22.03 7.81
CA GLY A 362 -0.95 -22.82 7.53
C GLY A 362 -2.04 -22.07 6.79
N TYR A 363 -2.17 -20.76 7.02
CA TYR A 363 -3.12 -19.87 6.35
C TYR A 363 -2.89 -19.72 4.84
N LEU A 364 -1.74 -20.17 4.31
CA LEU A 364 -1.40 -20.16 2.89
C LEU A 364 -1.55 -21.53 2.20
N LEU A 365 -2.01 -22.56 2.88
CA LEU A 365 -2.15 -23.91 2.30
C LEU A 365 -3.12 -23.94 1.10
N ASN A 366 -4.12 -23.08 1.11
CA ASN A 366 -5.08 -22.93 0.03
C ASN A 366 -4.48 -22.44 -1.30
N LEU A 367 -3.27 -21.87 -1.32
CA LEU A 367 -2.53 -21.54 -2.57
C LEU A 367 -2.27 -22.78 -3.43
N PHE A 368 -2.39 -23.96 -2.85
CA PHE A 368 -2.07 -25.25 -3.47
C PHE A 368 -3.30 -26.15 -3.69
N GLU A 369 -4.51 -25.64 -3.40
CA GLU A 369 -5.76 -26.32 -3.58
C GLU A 369 -6.41 -25.89 -4.89
N GLY A 370 -5.75 -26.16 -6.02
CA GLY A 370 -6.21 -25.82 -7.36
C GLY A 370 -6.23 -27.01 -8.30
#